data_af165cbc4d6129054568340f5fb529f2
#
_entry.id   af165cbc4d6129054568340f5fb529f2
#
_cell.length_a   1.000
_cell.length_b   1.000
_cell.length_c   1.000
_cell.angle_alpha   90.00
_cell.angle_beta   90.00
_cell.angle_gamma   90.00
#
_symmetry.space_group_name_H-M   'P 1'
#
loop_
_entity.id
_entity.type
_entity.pdbx_description
1 polymer ?
#
loop_
_entity_poly.entity_id
_entity_poly.type
_entity_poly.pdbx_seq_one_letter_code
_entity_poly.pdbx_strand_id
1 'polypeptide(L)'
;MTFTSKKPTVKIEDAILADFMELLDNKQLDNVWTKEWTASKSQGHINFLTGHAYSGANPIILEMYQTFRGQELPLWVGYGQAKKDLNCIPKKGSKAAKILRPNPIKIDLKNEDGSPKLDKEGNQEFIMKVTFKGASVFNISDLVGLDEKAQSKLDKIIESFKVDCEKSTRPLSDRCKDAHDRLMIFSKDLKNGLQHMGNQAYYMDSTDQVVMPERESFTNDEAYLSTLAHEFAHATGHKDRLNRKWLNEYKKFRPQEEMTAEFAAVLISNRLQITCNTQNHAAYLSSWAKHIKDSKSPSQQLMKVFSNAVKAADLVIGEQ
;
A
#
# COMPACT_ATOMS: atom_id res chain seq x y z
N MET A 1 46.77 -8.38 11.05
CA MET A 1 45.55 -8.74 10.26
C MET A 1 44.34 -8.17 11.02
N THR A 2 43.83 -7.05 10.58
CA THR A 2 42.65 -6.39 11.20
C THR A 2 41.39 -6.96 10.55
N PHE A 3 40.70 -7.82 11.27
CA PHE A 3 39.37 -8.27 10.90
C PHE A 3 38.37 -7.10 11.05
N THR A 4 38.05 -6.45 9.96
CA THR A 4 36.91 -5.55 9.91
C THR A 4 35.64 -6.40 9.91
N SER A 5 35.00 -6.55 11.07
CA SER A 5 33.71 -7.17 11.17
C SER A 5 32.72 -6.33 10.35
N LYS A 6 32.25 -6.82 9.20
CA LYS A 6 31.13 -6.24 8.48
C LYS A 6 29.93 -6.30 9.42
N LYS A 7 29.41 -5.11 9.82
CA LYS A 7 28.12 -5.04 10.52
C LYS A 7 27.09 -5.87 9.74
N PRO A 8 26.29 -6.70 10.39
CA PRO A 8 25.26 -7.48 9.71
C PRO A 8 24.34 -6.50 8.97
N THR A 9 24.19 -6.72 7.67
CA THR A 9 23.32 -5.90 6.83
C THR A 9 21.87 -6.20 7.24
N VAL A 10 21.20 -5.24 7.90
CA VAL A 10 19.79 -5.36 8.25
C VAL A 10 18.99 -5.54 6.96
N LYS A 11 18.11 -6.54 6.91
CA LYS A 11 17.23 -6.72 5.77
C LYS A 11 16.29 -5.52 5.65
N ILE A 12 15.97 -5.13 4.42
CA ILE A 12 15.13 -3.96 4.17
C ILE A 12 13.73 -4.11 4.79
N GLU A 13 13.18 -5.30 4.77
CA GLU A 13 11.89 -5.63 5.35
C GLU A 13 11.88 -5.43 6.88
N ASP A 14 12.98 -5.80 7.54
CA ASP A 14 13.14 -5.59 8.99
C ASP A 14 13.25 -4.11 9.32
N ALA A 15 13.92 -3.34 8.46
CA ALA A 15 14.03 -1.90 8.62
C ALA A 15 12.69 -1.17 8.39
N ILE A 16 11.88 -1.62 7.44
CA ILE A 16 10.52 -1.11 7.21
C ILE A 16 9.62 -1.48 8.39
N LEU A 17 9.70 -2.71 8.89
CA LEU A 17 8.96 -3.13 10.08
C LEU A 17 9.31 -2.26 11.29
N ALA A 18 10.60 -1.99 11.51
CA ALA A 18 11.04 -1.16 12.64
C ALA A 18 10.47 0.25 12.54
N ASP A 19 10.51 0.88 11.35
CA ASP A 19 9.91 2.19 11.11
C ASP A 19 8.39 2.14 11.35
N PHE A 20 7.70 1.11 10.88
CA PHE A 20 6.27 0.93 11.09
C PHE A 20 5.92 0.79 12.57
N MET A 21 6.70 0.03 13.33
CA MET A 21 6.48 -0.15 14.76
C MET A 21 6.75 1.14 15.56
N GLU A 22 7.79 1.90 15.21
CA GLU A 22 8.05 3.22 15.79
C GLU A 22 6.86 4.17 15.60
N LEU A 23 6.25 4.12 14.43
CA LEU A 23 5.10 4.95 14.09
C LEU A 23 3.85 4.54 14.88
N LEU A 24 3.64 3.24 15.08
CA LEU A 24 2.54 2.72 15.90
C LEU A 24 2.69 3.08 17.38
N ASP A 25 3.91 3.01 17.93
CA ASP A 25 4.17 3.27 19.35
C ASP A 25 4.03 4.79 19.69
N ASN A 26 4.22 5.68 18.71
CA ASN A 26 4.13 7.14 18.90
C ASN A 26 2.70 7.68 18.99
N LYS A 27 1.66 6.84 19.05
CA LYS A 27 0.22 7.20 19.21
C LYS A 27 -0.31 8.28 18.24
N GLN A 28 0.36 8.52 17.13
CA GLN A 28 -0.09 9.49 16.12
C GLN A 28 -1.14 8.89 15.16
N LEU A 29 -1.49 7.62 15.36
CA LEU A 29 -2.39 6.88 14.49
C LEU A 29 -3.81 7.46 14.42
N ASP A 30 -4.34 7.95 15.54
CA ASP A 30 -5.69 8.50 15.58
C ASP A 30 -5.85 9.76 14.70
N ASN A 31 -4.75 10.50 14.48
CA ASN A 31 -4.72 11.69 13.63
C ASN A 31 -4.33 11.37 12.16
N VAL A 32 -3.76 10.19 11.92
CA VAL A 32 -3.15 9.82 10.65
C VAL A 32 -4.20 9.34 9.66
N TRP A 33 -5.18 8.57 10.14
CA TRP A 33 -6.20 7.95 9.31
C TRP A 33 -7.47 8.80 9.16
N THR A 34 -7.61 9.87 9.93
CA THR A 34 -8.74 10.81 9.86
C THR A 34 -8.45 12.04 9.02
N LYS A 35 -7.26 12.13 8.39
CA LYS A 35 -6.89 13.29 7.58
C LYS A 35 -7.84 13.41 6.38
N GLU A 36 -8.57 14.52 6.31
CA GLU A 36 -9.31 14.89 5.10
C GLU A 36 -8.30 15.00 3.95
N TRP A 37 -8.43 14.11 2.98
CA TRP A 37 -7.57 14.11 1.80
C TRP A 37 -7.86 15.35 0.96
N THR A 38 -6.93 16.28 0.93
CA THR A 38 -6.87 17.23 -0.17
C THR A 38 -6.61 16.44 -1.44
N ALA A 39 -7.54 16.52 -2.38
CA ALA A 39 -7.56 15.76 -3.62
C ALA A 39 -6.20 15.77 -4.32
N SER A 40 -5.42 14.72 -4.16
CA SER A 40 -4.34 14.42 -5.08
C SER A 40 -4.97 13.69 -6.28
N LYS A 41 -4.50 13.99 -7.50
CA LYS A 41 -4.86 13.21 -8.68
C LYS A 41 -4.77 11.72 -8.36
N SER A 42 -5.66 10.92 -8.92
CA SER A 42 -5.79 9.46 -8.81
C SER A 42 -4.52 8.62 -9.15
N GLN A 43 -3.35 9.23 -9.27
CA GLN A 43 -2.12 8.56 -9.69
C GLN A 43 -1.35 7.85 -8.56
N GLY A 44 -1.80 7.96 -7.30
CA GLY A 44 -1.08 7.37 -6.17
C GLY A 44 0.35 7.89 -6.02
N HIS A 45 1.21 7.10 -5.37
CA HIS A 45 2.63 7.44 -5.19
C HIS A 45 3.41 7.25 -6.48
N ILE A 46 4.06 8.32 -6.97
CA ILE A 46 4.84 8.30 -8.22
C ILE A 46 6.28 8.80 -8.01
N ASN A 47 7.17 8.32 -8.84
CA ASN A 47 8.44 8.99 -9.07
C ASN A 47 8.18 10.17 -10.01
N PHE A 48 8.22 11.39 -9.50
CA PHE A 48 7.79 12.57 -10.22
C PHE A 48 8.70 12.98 -11.39
N LEU A 49 9.92 12.46 -11.47
CA LEU A 49 10.81 12.68 -12.61
C LEU A 49 10.52 11.74 -13.79
N THR A 50 10.10 10.52 -13.50
CA THR A 50 9.88 9.51 -14.53
C THR A 50 8.40 9.26 -14.82
N GLY A 51 7.49 9.75 -13.95
CA GLY A 51 6.07 9.45 -14.00
C GLY A 51 5.73 8.00 -13.58
N HIS A 52 6.73 7.21 -13.18
CA HIS A 52 6.53 5.82 -12.82
C HIS A 52 5.75 5.70 -11.50
N ALA A 53 4.61 5.00 -11.52
CA ALA A 53 3.84 4.68 -10.33
C ALA A 53 4.51 3.55 -9.53
N TYR A 54 4.59 3.71 -8.21
CA TYR A 54 5.09 2.65 -7.34
C TYR A 54 4.08 1.51 -7.24
N SER A 55 4.57 0.28 -7.23
CA SER A 55 3.76 -0.95 -7.25
C SER A 55 4.15 -1.93 -6.13
N GLY A 56 3.45 -3.06 -6.05
CA GLY A 56 3.66 -4.06 -5.00
C GLY A 56 3.28 -3.51 -3.62
N ALA A 57 4.11 -3.69 -2.60
CA ALA A 57 3.90 -3.15 -1.26
C ALA A 57 4.25 -1.65 -1.12
N ASN A 58 4.96 -1.07 -2.11
CA ASN A 58 5.48 0.30 -1.99
C ASN A 58 4.41 1.39 -1.84
N PRO A 59 3.23 1.34 -2.49
CA PRO A 59 2.18 2.32 -2.26
C PRO A 59 1.81 2.47 -0.78
N ILE A 60 1.62 1.35 -0.07
CA ILE A 60 1.30 1.37 1.36
C ILE A 60 2.48 1.88 2.19
N ILE A 61 3.68 1.43 1.87
CA ILE A 61 4.90 1.86 2.55
C ILE A 61 5.09 3.37 2.42
N LEU A 62 4.91 3.92 1.22
CA LEU A 62 5.06 5.34 0.95
C LEU A 62 3.93 6.17 1.56
N GLU A 63 2.69 5.65 1.53
CA GLU A 63 1.55 6.24 2.22
C GLU A 63 1.82 6.40 3.71
N MET A 64 2.30 5.34 4.34
CA MET A 64 2.72 5.35 5.73
C MET A 64 3.74 6.47 6.00
N TYR A 65 4.84 6.55 5.25
CA TYR A 65 5.84 7.60 5.44
C TYR A 65 5.27 9.00 5.19
N GLN A 66 4.50 9.18 4.13
CA GLN A 66 3.89 10.46 3.78
C GLN A 66 3.04 10.98 4.93
N THR A 67 2.13 10.14 5.39
CA THR A 67 1.17 10.50 6.43
C THR A 67 1.84 10.82 7.76
N PHE A 68 2.74 9.94 8.21
CA PHE A 68 3.45 10.15 9.49
C PHE A 68 4.39 11.35 9.50
N ARG A 69 4.89 11.76 8.33
CA ARG A 69 5.76 12.93 8.21
C ARG A 69 5.00 14.20 7.87
N GLY A 70 3.67 14.15 7.75
CA GLY A 70 2.84 15.30 7.40
C GLY A 70 3.14 15.86 5.99
N GLN A 71 3.58 14.99 5.06
CA GLN A 71 3.90 15.39 3.70
C GLN A 71 2.61 15.45 2.86
N GLU A 72 2.45 16.50 2.06
CA GLU A 72 1.21 16.76 1.33
C GLU A 72 1.12 16.02 -0.02
N LEU A 73 2.25 15.87 -0.72
CA LEU A 73 2.26 15.36 -2.09
C LEU A 73 2.84 13.94 -2.18
N PRO A 74 2.22 13.02 -2.92
CA PRO A 74 2.71 11.64 -3.10
C PRO A 74 3.84 11.54 -4.13
N LEU A 75 4.78 12.50 -4.10
CA LEU A 75 5.83 12.69 -5.08
C LEU A 75 7.19 12.31 -4.50
N TRP A 76 7.83 11.34 -5.12
CA TRP A 76 9.05 10.74 -4.60
C TRP A 76 10.16 10.70 -5.64
N VAL A 77 11.42 10.69 -5.19
CA VAL A 77 12.58 10.57 -6.07
C VAL A 77 13.77 9.96 -5.34
N GLY A 78 14.61 9.22 -6.05
CA GLY A 78 15.89 8.75 -5.53
C GLY A 78 16.91 9.90 -5.40
N TYR A 79 17.80 9.82 -4.40
CA TYR A 79 18.86 10.83 -4.18
C TYR A 79 19.68 11.12 -5.44
N GLY A 80 20.13 10.07 -6.14
CA GLY A 80 20.94 10.22 -7.37
C GLY A 80 20.20 10.97 -8.47
N GLN A 81 18.90 10.70 -8.65
CA GLN A 81 18.06 11.40 -9.63
C GLN A 81 17.85 12.86 -9.23
N ALA A 82 17.51 13.13 -7.96
CA ALA A 82 17.34 14.50 -7.48
C ALA A 82 18.58 15.35 -7.70
N LYS A 83 19.76 14.82 -7.39
CA LYS A 83 21.03 15.53 -7.57
C LYS A 83 21.40 15.72 -9.04
N LYS A 84 21.29 14.65 -9.86
CA LYS A 84 21.71 14.68 -11.27
C LYS A 84 20.76 15.49 -12.14
N ASP A 85 19.44 15.29 -11.99
CA ASP A 85 18.45 15.75 -12.96
C ASP A 85 17.81 17.09 -12.55
N LEU A 86 17.84 17.40 -11.23
CA LEU A 86 17.27 18.62 -10.67
C LEU A 86 18.29 19.56 -10.02
N ASN A 87 19.50 19.11 -9.80
CA ASN A 87 20.48 19.81 -8.95
C ASN A 87 19.92 20.11 -7.53
N CYS A 88 19.17 19.14 -6.97
CA CYS A 88 18.54 19.20 -5.65
C CYS A 88 19.11 18.13 -4.71
N ILE A 89 19.11 18.43 -3.43
CA ILE A 89 19.50 17.51 -2.36
C ILE A 89 18.45 17.49 -1.26
N PRO A 90 18.42 16.44 -0.42
CA PRO A 90 17.57 16.46 0.77
C PRO A 90 17.97 17.56 1.75
N LYS A 91 16.99 18.22 2.34
CA LYS A 91 17.18 19.19 3.43
C LYS A 91 17.89 18.52 4.61
N LYS A 92 18.68 19.28 5.35
CA LYS A 92 19.36 18.77 6.56
C LYS A 92 18.32 18.20 7.55
N GLY A 93 18.52 16.94 7.94
CA GLY A 93 17.62 16.24 8.87
C GLY A 93 16.52 15.41 8.19
N SER A 94 16.29 15.58 6.89
CA SER A 94 15.33 14.73 6.16
C SER A 94 15.74 13.27 6.17
N LYS A 95 14.77 12.39 6.40
CA LYS A 95 14.97 10.93 6.39
C LYS A 95 14.39 10.34 5.11
N ALA A 96 15.15 9.50 4.41
CA ALA A 96 14.65 8.75 3.27
C ALA A 96 13.50 7.80 3.67
N ALA A 97 12.55 7.60 2.78
CA ALA A 97 11.62 6.49 2.85
C ALA A 97 12.29 5.24 2.27
N LYS A 98 12.15 4.10 2.94
CA LYS A 98 12.66 2.82 2.49
C LYS A 98 11.61 2.14 1.62
N ILE A 99 12.01 1.65 0.45
CA ILE A 99 11.11 0.94 -0.47
C ILE A 99 11.70 -0.38 -0.90
N LEU A 100 10.86 -1.26 -1.42
CA LEU A 100 11.22 -2.55 -1.98
C LEU A 100 11.47 -2.40 -3.49
N ARG A 101 12.65 -2.78 -3.94
CA ARG A 101 12.97 -2.88 -5.36
C ARG A 101 13.01 -4.35 -5.77
N PRO A 102 12.19 -4.79 -6.75
CA PRO A 102 12.27 -6.14 -7.26
C PRO A 102 13.66 -6.46 -7.78
N ASN A 103 14.19 -7.62 -7.41
CA ASN A 103 15.47 -8.13 -7.86
C ASN A 103 15.29 -9.59 -8.28
N PRO A 104 14.93 -9.82 -9.56
CA PRO A 104 14.81 -11.18 -10.07
C PRO A 104 16.18 -11.87 -10.03
N ILE A 105 16.20 -13.07 -9.49
CA ILE A 105 17.37 -13.94 -9.46
C ILE A 105 17.05 -15.26 -10.15
N LYS A 106 17.98 -15.75 -10.93
CA LYS A 106 17.96 -17.06 -11.53
C LYS A 106 18.42 -18.08 -10.49
N ILE A 107 17.64 -19.13 -10.28
CA ILE A 107 18.00 -20.25 -9.41
C ILE A 107 18.05 -21.50 -10.28
N ASP A 108 19.23 -22.04 -10.45
CA ASP A 108 19.44 -23.27 -11.18
C ASP A 108 18.87 -24.46 -10.38
N LEU A 109 18.06 -25.28 -11.01
CA LEU A 109 17.45 -26.44 -10.41
C LEU A 109 18.47 -27.59 -10.32
N LYS A 110 18.37 -28.36 -9.24
CA LYS A 110 19.20 -29.52 -9.01
C LYS A 110 18.33 -30.74 -8.76
N ASN A 111 18.83 -31.90 -9.14
CA ASN A 111 18.27 -33.20 -8.77
C ASN A 111 18.50 -33.48 -7.27
N GLU A 112 17.90 -34.53 -6.74
CA GLU A 112 18.04 -34.94 -5.34
C GLU A 112 19.48 -35.28 -4.94
N ASP A 113 20.30 -35.75 -5.91
CA ASP A 113 21.72 -36.04 -5.73
C ASP A 113 22.64 -34.80 -5.82
N GLY A 114 22.06 -33.60 -6.04
CA GLY A 114 22.79 -32.33 -6.17
C GLY A 114 23.32 -32.04 -7.58
N SER A 115 23.16 -32.94 -8.55
CA SER A 115 23.55 -32.74 -9.95
C SER A 115 22.63 -31.68 -10.61
N PRO A 116 23.10 -31.00 -11.66
CA PRO A 116 22.29 -30.09 -12.45
C PRO A 116 21.06 -30.78 -13.02
N LYS A 117 19.87 -30.18 -12.89
CA LYS A 117 18.68 -30.66 -13.57
C LYS A 117 18.64 -30.09 -14.97
N LEU A 118 18.64 -30.96 -15.98
CA LEU A 118 18.67 -30.58 -17.38
C LEU A 118 17.30 -30.79 -18.03
N ASP A 119 16.97 -29.94 -19.01
CA ASP A 119 15.81 -30.10 -19.88
C ASP A 119 16.04 -31.20 -20.91
N LYS A 120 15.06 -31.46 -21.79
CA LYS A 120 15.13 -32.47 -22.83
C LYS A 120 16.21 -32.21 -23.90
N GLU A 121 16.70 -30.97 -23.95
CA GLU A 121 17.71 -30.51 -24.91
C GLU A 121 19.11 -30.45 -24.28
N GLY A 122 19.23 -30.82 -22.98
CA GLY A 122 20.49 -30.82 -22.22
C GLY A 122 20.87 -29.49 -21.60
N ASN A 123 19.99 -28.49 -21.60
CA ASN A 123 20.23 -27.21 -20.96
C ASN A 123 19.85 -27.25 -19.48
N GLN A 124 20.56 -26.48 -18.67
CA GLN A 124 20.28 -26.33 -17.23
C GLN A 124 18.87 -25.73 -17.01
N GLU A 125 17.98 -26.47 -16.36
CA GLU A 125 16.69 -25.94 -15.91
C GLU A 125 16.90 -24.92 -14.78
N PHE A 126 16.10 -23.86 -14.80
CA PHE A 126 16.10 -22.84 -13.76
C PHE A 126 14.71 -22.30 -13.49
N ILE A 127 14.53 -21.71 -12.33
CA ILE A 127 13.36 -20.89 -11.99
C ILE A 127 13.79 -19.44 -11.75
N MET A 128 12.95 -18.51 -12.17
CA MET A 128 13.13 -17.10 -11.80
C MET A 128 12.42 -16.84 -10.47
N LYS A 129 13.20 -16.46 -9.47
CA LYS A 129 12.68 -16.05 -8.16
C LYS A 129 12.84 -14.55 -8.00
N VAL A 130 11.76 -13.86 -7.66
CA VAL A 130 11.84 -12.44 -7.32
C VAL A 130 12.22 -12.31 -5.84
N THR A 131 13.37 -11.72 -5.60
CA THR A 131 13.78 -11.23 -4.28
C THR A 131 13.63 -9.71 -4.25
N PHE A 132 13.82 -9.10 -3.08
CA PHE A 132 13.73 -7.65 -2.96
C PHE A 132 15.05 -7.08 -2.45
N LYS A 133 15.49 -5.98 -3.05
CA LYS A 133 16.57 -5.14 -2.54
C LYS A 133 15.96 -3.86 -1.99
N GLY A 134 16.59 -3.30 -0.96
CA GLY A 134 16.23 -1.99 -0.46
C GLY A 134 16.62 -0.90 -1.43
N ALA A 135 15.76 0.10 -1.54
CA ALA A 135 16.08 1.39 -2.13
C ALA A 135 15.56 2.50 -1.21
N SER A 136 16.07 3.70 -1.41
CA SER A 136 15.69 4.87 -0.62
C SER A 136 15.22 5.98 -1.54
N VAL A 137 14.09 6.61 -1.18
CA VAL A 137 13.54 7.74 -1.90
C VAL A 137 13.22 8.88 -0.93
N PHE A 138 13.20 10.08 -1.42
CA PHE A 138 12.83 11.28 -0.69
C PHE A 138 11.54 11.85 -1.25
N ASN A 139 10.69 12.36 -0.38
CA ASN A 139 9.53 13.13 -0.81
C ASN A 139 9.99 14.47 -1.39
N ILE A 140 9.24 15.02 -2.35
CA ILE A 140 9.55 16.30 -2.98
C ILE A 140 9.65 17.44 -1.96
N SER A 141 8.84 17.42 -0.90
CA SER A 141 8.86 18.40 0.18
C SER A 141 10.15 18.39 1.02
N ASP A 142 10.89 17.29 0.97
CA ASP A 142 12.19 17.14 1.65
C ASP A 142 13.37 17.68 0.85
N LEU A 143 13.16 18.14 -0.38
CA LEU A 143 14.23 18.58 -1.25
C LEU A 143 14.48 20.09 -1.15
N VAL A 144 15.71 20.49 -1.46
CA VAL A 144 16.13 21.87 -1.64
C VAL A 144 17.06 21.97 -2.83
N GLY A 145 16.93 23.03 -3.63
CA GLY A 145 17.83 23.33 -4.75
C GLY A 145 19.21 23.75 -4.26
N LEU A 146 20.25 23.33 -4.97
CA LEU A 146 21.63 23.74 -4.70
C LEU A 146 21.94 25.16 -5.17
N ASP A 147 21.10 25.70 -6.05
CA ASP A 147 21.13 27.08 -6.55
C ASP A 147 19.70 27.61 -6.76
N GLU A 148 19.57 28.90 -7.02
CA GLU A 148 18.26 29.57 -7.22
C GLU A 148 17.49 28.98 -8.43
N LYS A 149 18.18 28.59 -9.49
CA LYS A 149 17.56 27.98 -10.68
C LYS A 149 16.97 26.61 -10.35
N ALA A 150 17.70 25.78 -9.61
CA ALA A 150 17.23 24.48 -9.18
C ALA A 150 16.05 24.62 -8.20
N GLN A 151 16.11 25.58 -7.25
CA GLN A 151 15.01 25.86 -6.35
C GLN A 151 13.77 26.32 -7.09
N SER A 152 13.89 27.28 -8.03
CA SER A 152 12.77 27.75 -8.84
C SER A 152 12.15 26.63 -9.69
N LYS A 153 12.96 25.69 -10.20
CA LYS A 153 12.46 24.51 -10.93
C LYS A 153 11.67 23.58 -10.00
N LEU A 154 12.19 23.34 -8.81
CA LEU A 154 11.53 22.51 -7.80
C LEU A 154 10.18 23.10 -7.37
N ASP A 155 10.16 24.42 -7.09
CA ASP A 155 8.95 25.14 -6.67
C ASP A 155 7.87 25.11 -7.77
N LYS A 156 8.25 25.26 -9.03
CA LYS A 156 7.33 25.14 -10.18
C LYS A 156 6.72 23.74 -10.29
N ILE A 157 7.50 22.69 -10.02
CA ILE A 157 6.98 21.32 -10.01
C ILE A 157 5.95 21.16 -8.89
N ILE A 158 6.28 21.61 -7.68
CA ILE A 158 5.37 21.56 -6.53
C ILE A 158 4.08 22.31 -6.83
N GLU A 159 4.19 23.54 -7.34
CA GLU A 159 3.04 24.38 -7.66
C GLU A 159 2.17 23.79 -8.75
N SER A 160 2.76 23.23 -9.82
CA SER A 160 2.00 22.60 -10.90
C SER A 160 1.15 21.43 -10.38
N PHE A 161 1.70 20.63 -9.45
CA PHE A 161 0.94 19.54 -8.82
C PHE A 161 -0.16 20.03 -7.87
N LYS A 162 0.09 21.12 -7.12
CA LYS A 162 -0.93 21.74 -6.26
C LYS A 162 -2.09 22.30 -7.09
N VAL A 163 -1.79 23.08 -8.13
CA VAL A 163 -2.80 23.64 -9.03
C VAL A 163 -3.61 22.55 -9.74
N ASP A 164 -2.95 21.49 -10.17
CA ASP A 164 -3.64 20.34 -10.76
C ASP A 164 -4.55 19.64 -9.76
N CYS A 165 -4.16 19.58 -8.48
CA CYS A 165 -5.00 19.06 -7.41
C CYS A 165 -6.22 19.96 -7.15
N GLU A 166 -6.03 21.28 -7.06
CA GLU A 166 -7.13 22.24 -6.86
C GLU A 166 -8.12 22.25 -8.01
N LYS A 167 -7.64 22.22 -9.26
CA LYS A 167 -8.50 22.18 -10.46
C LYS A 167 -9.26 20.86 -10.62
N SER A 168 -8.77 19.78 -10.01
CA SER A 168 -9.42 18.48 -10.08
C SER A 168 -10.42 18.24 -8.93
N THR A 169 -10.69 19.23 -8.06
CA THR A 169 -11.66 19.10 -6.98
C THR A 169 -13.08 19.10 -7.53
N ARG A 170 -13.52 17.92 -7.95
CA ARG A 170 -14.93 17.66 -8.25
C ARG A 170 -15.74 17.72 -6.95
N PRO A 171 -17.04 18.13 -7.02
CA PRO A 171 -17.91 18.07 -5.86
C PRO A 171 -17.87 16.70 -5.17
N LEU A 172 -17.95 16.68 -3.84
CA LEU A 172 -17.92 15.45 -3.07
C LEU A 172 -19.03 14.47 -3.51
N SER A 173 -20.23 14.98 -3.79
CA SER A 173 -21.35 14.20 -4.32
C SER A 173 -21.00 13.43 -5.60
N ASP A 174 -20.29 14.09 -6.53
CA ASP A 174 -19.91 13.47 -7.81
C ASP A 174 -18.83 12.43 -7.61
N ARG A 175 -17.85 12.69 -6.70
CA ARG A 175 -16.83 11.71 -6.34
C ARG A 175 -17.41 10.48 -5.66
N CYS A 176 -18.34 10.67 -4.72
CA CYS A 176 -19.03 9.58 -4.06
C CYS A 176 -19.89 8.76 -5.03
N LYS A 177 -20.52 9.41 -6.00
CA LYS A 177 -21.27 8.71 -7.05
C LYS A 177 -20.35 7.86 -7.91
N ASP A 178 -19.26 8.42 -8.42
CA ASP A 178 -18.30 7.67 -9.24
C ASP A 178 -17.66 6.53 -8.47
N ALA A 179 -17.31 6.76 -7.19
CA ALA A 179 -16.77 5.73 -6.30
C ALA A 179 -17.78 4.59 -6.11
N HIS A 180 -19.05 4.92 -5.85
CA HIS A 180 -20.10 3.93 -5.75
C HIS A 180 -20.25 3.12 -7.04
N ASP A 181 -20.37 3.80 -8.19
CA ASP A 181 -20.53 3.14 -9.49
C ASP A 181 -19.36 2.20 -9.78
N ARG A 182 -18.13 2.60 -9.40
CA ARG A 182 -16.94 1.78 -9.57
C ARG A 182 -16.95 0.55 -8.65
N LEU A 183 -17.28 0.72 -7.37
CA LEU A 183 -17.43 -0.39 -6.43
C LEU A 183 -18.53 -1.36 -6.85
N MET A 184 -19.64 -0.86 -7.42
CA MET A 184 -20.72 -1.69 -7.92
C MET A 184 -20.35 -2.56 -9.13
N ILE A 185 -19.28 -2.23 -9.84
CA ILE A 185 -18.74 -3.14 -10.89
C ILE A 185 -18.24 -4.42 -10.22
N PHE A 186 -17.42 -4.32 -9.17
CA PHE A 186 -16.89 -5.48 -8.45
C PHE A 186 -18.00 -6.30 -7.77
N SER A 187 -19.08 -5.68 -7.33
CA SER A 187 -20.21 -6.42 -6.71
C SER A 187 -20.81 -7.49 -7.62
N LYS A 188 -20.69 -7.33 -8.95
CA LYS A 188 -21.17 -8.30 -9.94
C LYS A 188 -20.33 -9.58 -9.99
N ASP A 189 -19.11 -9.54 -9.46
CA ASP A 189 -18.22 -10.71 -9.37
C ASP A 189 -18.53 -11.57 -8.15
N LEU A 190 -19.39 -11.13 -7.26
CA LEU A 190 -19.86 -11.89 -6.11
C LEU A 190 -20.99 -12.82 -6.52
N LYS A 191 -20.94 -14.06 -6.08
CA LYS A 191 -21.96 -15.07 -6.42
C LYS A 191 -23.36 -14.67 -5.98
N ASN A 192 -23.50 -14.11 -4.76
CA ASN A 192 -24.77 -13.64 -4.21
C ASN A 192 -24.82 -12.11 -4.03
N GLY A 193 -23.87 -11.39 -4.62
CA GLY A 193 -23.88 -9.95 -4.74
C GLY A 193 -23.78 -9.19 -3.41
N LEU A 194 -24.26 -7.96 -3.45
CA LEU A 194 -24.38 -7.04 -2.31
C LEU A 194 -25.83 -7.02 -1.85
N GLN A 195 -26.06 -7.17 -0.55
CA GLN A 195 -27.38 -7.07 0.08
C GLN A 195 -27.35 -6.02 1.20
N HIS A 196 -28.41 -5.22 1.30
CA HIS A 196 -28.61 -4.30 2.41
C HIS A 196 -29.56 -4.92 3.42
N MET A 197 -29.09 -5.09 4.66
CA MET A 197 -29.90 -5.60 5.77
C MET A 197 -29.18 -5.44 7.12
N GLY A 198 -29.97 -5.31 8.18
CA GLY A 198 -29.47 -5.28 9.56
C GLY A 198 -28.66 -4.02 9.87
N ASN A 199 -27.75 -4.14 10.84
CA ASN A 199 -26.93 -3.02 11.35
C ASN A 199 -25.42 -3.31 11.38
N GLN A 200 -24.98 -4.38 10.72
CA GLN A 200 -23.58 -4.77 10.64
C GLN A 200 -23.17 -4.99 9.19
N ALA A 201 -21.96 -4.54 8.84
CA ALA A 201 -21.32 -4.85 7.58
C ALA A 201 -20.46 -6.10 7.75
N TYR A 202 -20.49 -7.01 6.78
CA TYR A 202 -19.62 -8.18 6.73
C TYR A 202 -19.62 -8.84 5.36
N TYR A 203 -18.50 -9.50 5.06
CA TYR A 203 -18.41 -10.45 3.95
C TYR A 203 -18.61 -11.89 4.44
N MET A 204 -19.43 -12.65 3.73
CA MET A 204 -19.71 -14.07 4.02
C MET A 204 -19.08 -14.95 2.94
N ASP A 205 -17.96 -15.62 3.27
CA ASP A 205 -17.20 -16.46 2.33
C ASP A 205 -18.01 -17.67 1.84
N SER A 206 -18.81 -18.29 2.72
CA SER A 206 -19.59 -19.49 2.38
C SER A 206 -20.64 -19.28 1.29
N THR A 207 -21.18 -18.08 1.20
CA THR A 207 -22.19 -17.68 0.21
C THR A 207 -21.62 -16.73 -0.84
N ASP A 208 -20.40 -16.27 -0.67
CA ASP A 208 -19.77 -15.24 -1.49
C ASP A 208 -20.66 -14.01 -1.64
N GLN A 209 -21.02 -13.42 -0.50
CA GLN A 209 -21.96 -12.32 -0.38
C GLN A 209 -21.42 -11.24 0.54
N VAL A 210 -21.63 -9.99 0.19
CA VAL A 210 -21.42 -8.84 1.09
C VAL A 210 -22.77 -8.36 1.61
N VAL A 211 -22.83 -8.16 2.92
CA VAL A 211 -23.99 -7.57 3.60
C VAL A 211 -23.59 -6.22 4.17
N MET A 212 -24.40 -5.21 3.91
CA MET A 212 -24.22 -3.84 4.41
C MET A 212 -25.48 -3.37 5.13
N PRO A 213 -25.37 -2.50 6.13
CA PRO A 213 -26.50 -1.72 6.60
C PRO A 213 -27.04 -0.80 5.48
N GLU A 214 -28.27 -0.32 5.62
CA GLU A 214 -28.81 0.68 4.72
C GLU A 214 -27.92 1.93 4.69
N ARG A 215 -27.75 2.56 3.50
CA ARG A 215 -26.85 3.69 3.29
C ARG A 215 -27.16 4.86 4.22
N GLU A 216 -28.43 5.10 4.49
CA GLU A 216 -28.92 6.16 5.36
C GLU A 216 -28.55 5.99 6.84
N SER A 217 -28.11 4.79 7.23
CA SER A 217 -27.64 4.51 8.60
C SER A 217 -26.20 4.99 8.85
N PHE A 218 -25.47 5.35 7.81
CA PHE A 218 -24.11 5.88 7.91
C PHE A 218 -24.11 7.40 8.11
N THR A 219 -23.07 7.91 8.75
CA THR A 219 -22.92 9.36 9.02
C THR A 219 -22.83 10.19 7.74
N ASN A 220 -22.28 9.63 6.68
CA ASN A 220 -22.15 10.23 5.35
C ASN A 220 -21.83 9.15 4.30
N ASP A 221 -21.87 9.54 3.03
CA ASP A 221 -21.61 8.65 1.89
C ASP A 221 -20.19 8.07 1.90
N GLU A 222 -19.20 8.83 2.34
CA GLU A 222 -17.81 8.34 2.40
C GLU A 222 -17.65 7.23 3.45
N ALA A 223 -18.34 7.33 4.59
CA ALA A 223 -18.37 6.29 5.60
C ALA A 223 -18.99 4.98 5.06
N TYR A 224 -20.09 5.08 4.33
CA TYR A 224 -20.69 3.92 3.64
C TYR A 224 -19.71 3.31 2.62
N LEU A 225 -19.12 4.13 1.74
CA LEU A 225 -18.26 3.67 0.66
C LEU A 225 -16.94 3.07 1.18
N SER A 226 -16.35 3.64 2.22
CA SER A 226 -15.13 3.09 2.82
C SER A 226 -15.39 1.75 3.52
N THR A 227 -16.56 1.60 4.18
CA THR A 227 -16.97 0.32 4.75
C THR A 227 -17.23 -0.71 3.66
N LEU A 228 -17.92 -0.33 2.58
CA LEU A 228 -18.15 -1.19 1.43
C LEU A 228 -16.81 -1.63 0.78
N ALA A 229 -15.84 -0.74 0.66
CA ALA A 229 -14.51 -1.04 0.15
C ALA A 229 -13.78 -2.06 1.06
N HIS A 230 -13.95 -1.96 2.38
CA HIS A 230 -13.40 -2.93 3.35
C HIS A 230 -14.02 -4.32 3.14
N GLU A 231 -15.35 -4.43 3.05
CA GLU A 231 -16.02 -5.72 2.84
C GLU A 231 -15.69 -6.32 1.46
N PHE A 232 -15.56 -5.49 0.44
CA PHE A 232 -15.10 -5.95 -0.87
C PHE A 232 -13.64 -6.41 -0.85
N ALA A 233 -12.79 -5.77 -0.03
CA ALA A 233 -11.43 -6.24 0.16
C ALA A 233 -11.40 -7.66 0.76
N HIS A 234 -12.25 -7.97 1.74
CA HIS A 234 -12.43 -9.35 2.22
C HIS A 234 -12.89 -10.28 1.10
N ALA A 235 -13.89 -9.86 0.34
CA ALA A 235 -14.42 -10.64 -0.76
C ALA A 235 -13.36 -11.01 -1.81
N THR A 236 -12.37 -10.14 -2.06
CA THR A 236 -11.25 -10.49 -2.96
C THR A 236 -10.47 -11.73 -2.52
N GLY A 237 -10.55 -12.11 -1.24
CA GLY A 237 -9.87 -13.28 -0.70
C GLY A 237 -10.52 -14.63 -1.01
N HIS A 238 -11.74 -14.62 -1.56
CA HIS A 238 -12.46 -15.82 -1.94
C HIS A 238 -11.62 -16.78 -2.80
N LYS A 239 -11.88 -18.09 -2.70
CA LYS A 239 -11.14 -19.13 -3.41
C LYS A 239 -11.12 -18.96 -4.95
N ASP A 240 -12.17 -18.39 -5.49
CA ASP A 240 -12.34 -18.18 -6.94
C ASP A 240 -11.71 -16.85 -7.41
N ARG A 241 -11.12 -16.05 -6.51
CA ARG A 241 -10.41 -14.79 -6.79
C ARG A 241 -8.95 -14.88 -6.36
N LEU A 242 -8.54 -14.14 -5.33
CA LEU A 242 -7.13 -14.16 -4.88
C LEU A 242 -6.78 -15.37 -4.01
N ASN A 243 -7.77 -16.18 -3.65
CA ASN A 243 -7.62 -17.40 -2.85
C ASN A 243 -6.70 -17.21 -1.64
N ARG A 244 -7.00 -16.19 -0.81
CA ARG A 244 -6.19 -15.90 0.37
C ARG A 244 -6.41 -16.95 1.43
N LYS A 245 -5.34 -17.67 1.78
CA LYS A 245 -5.37 -18.67 2.84
C LYS A 245 -5.89 -18.11 4.17
N TRP A 246 -5.64 -16.83 4.44
CA TRP A 246 -6.06 -16.17 5.67
C TRP A 246 -7.58 -16.05 5.80
N LEU A 247 -8.28 -15.86 4.69
CA LEU A 247 -9.73 -15.88 4.69
C LEU A 247 -10.28 -17.30 4.92
N ASN A 248 -9.71 -18.30 4.25
CA ASN A 248 -10.13 -19.69 4.37
C ASN A 248 -9.91 -20.26 5.79
N GLU A 249 -8.90 -19.77 6.52
CA GLU A 249 -8.60 -20.14 7.92
C GLU A 249 -8.81 -18.91 8.83
N TYR A 250 -9.89 -18.15 8.64
CA TYR A 250 -10.11 -16.84 9.25
C TYR A 250 -9.90 -16.80 10.77
N LYS A 251 -10.43 -17.77 11.52
CA LYS A 251 -10.26 -17.81 12.99
C LYS A 251 -8.79 -17.76 13.41
N LYS A 252 -7.90 -18.38 12.62
CA LYS A 252 -6.46 -18.45 12.89
C LYS A 252 -5.71 -17.24 12.42
N PHE A 253 -6.12 -16.65 11.29
CA PHE A 253 -5.41 -15.58 10.61
C PHE A 253 -6.19 -14.26 10.57
N ARG A 254 -7.21 -14.15 11.44
CA ARG A 254 -8.06 -12.94 11.49
C ARG A 254 -7.26 -11.64 11.52
N PRO A 255 -6.20 -11.47 12.36
CA PRO A 255 -5.46 -10.21 12.38
C PRO A 255 -4.83 -9.86 11.04
N GLN A 256 -4.30 -10.84 10.29
CA GLN A 256 -3.68 -10.61 8.98
C GLN A 256 -4.72 -10.28 7.91
N GLU A 257 -5.88 -10.93 7.95
CA GLU A 257 -6.96 -10.68 7.00
C GLU A 257 -7.60 -9.30 7.24
N GLU A 258 -7.89 -8.95 8.48
CA GLU A 258 -8.41 -7.62 8.83
C GLU A 258 -7.44 -6.52 8.37
N MET A 259 -6.14 -6.68 8.66
CA MET A 259 -5.13 -5.70 8.23
C MET A 259 -5.04 -5.60 6.70
N THR A 260 -5.21 -6.73 6.01
CA THR A 260 -5.24 -6.72 4.54
C THR A 260 -6.44 -5.93 4.03
N ALA A 261 -7.62 -6.15 4.60
CA ALA A 261 -8.84 -5.46 4.21
C ALA A 261 -8.77 -3.96 4.53
N GLU A 262 -8.24 -3.61 5.71
CA GLU A 262 -8.05 -2.21 6.13
C GLU A 262 -7.12 -1.44 5.18
N PHE A 263 -5.92 -1.95 4.92
CA PHE A 263 -5.00 -1.30 3.98
C PHE A 263 -5.54 -1.26 2.55
N ALA A 264 -6.28 -2.28 2.13
CA ALA A 264 -6.94 -2.27 0.83
C ALA A 264 -8.04 -1.19 0.76
N ALA A 265 -8.86 -1.05 1.81
CA ALA A 265 -9.89 -0.02 1.87
C ALA A 265 -9.29 1.40 1.80
N VAL A 266 -8.16 1.63 2.49
CA VAL A 266 -7.40 2.90 2.37
C VAL A 266 -6.96 3.14 0.93
N LEU A 267 -6.33 2.16 0.28
CA LEU A 267 -5.87 2.29 -1.10
C LEU A 267 -7.04 2.53 -2.07
N ILE A 268 -8.14 1.79 -1.92
CA ILE A 268 -9.34 1.94 -2.73
C ILE A 268 -9.91 3.35 -2.56
N SER A 269 -10.09 3.79 -1.31
CA SER A 269 -10.63 5.12 -1.00
C SER A 269 -9.77 6.23 -1.59
N ASN A 270 -8.44 6.12 -1.46
CA ASN A 270 -7.50 7.08 -2.04
C ASN A 270 -7.62 7.16 -3.57
N ARG A 271 -7.67 6.02 -4.25
CA ARG A 271 -7.79 5.97 -5.70
C ARG A 271 -9.15 6.49 -6.19
N LEU A 272 -10.20 6.29 -5.41
CA LEU A 272 -11.55 6.80 -5.68
C LEU A 272 -11.75 8.24 -5.20
N GLN A 273 -10.74 8.87 -4.59
CA GLN A 273 -10.77 10.25 -4.10
C GLN A 273 -11.87 10.51 -3.06
N ILE A 274 -12.09 9.53 -2.19
CA ILE A 274 -13.01 9.63 -1.06
C ILE A 274 -12.23 9.47 0.25
N THR A 275 -12.76 10.03 1.34
CA THR A 275 -12.16 9.88 2.66
C THR A 275 -12.38 8.46 3.17
N CYS A 276 -11.31 7.82 3.65
CA CYS A 276 -11.42 6.55 4.34
C CYS A 276 -11.75 6.82 5.81
N ASN A 277 -13.01 6.64 6.20
CA ASN A 277 -13.45 6.85 7.58
C ASN A 277 -13.55 5.50 8.30
N THR A 278 -12.46 5.11 8.93
CA THR A 278 -12.39 3.84 9.62
C THR A 278 -12.08 4.08 11.10
N GLN A 279 -13.14 4.26 11.89
CA GLN A 279 -13.06 4.54 13.33
C GLN A 279 -12.35 3.44 14.15
N ASN A 280 -12.14 2.26 13.57
CA ASN A 280 -11.57 1.10 14.28
C ASN A 280 -10.10 0.82 13.94
N HIS A 281 -9.48 1.55 13.01
CA HIS A 281 -8.11 1.25 12.54
C HIS A 281 -7.06 1.22 13.64
N ALA A 282 -7.05 2.19 14.53
CA ALA A 282 -6.03 2.28 15.57
C ALA A 282 -6.06 1.08 16.53
N ALA A 283 -7.26 0.60 16.90
CA ALA A 283 -7.42 -0.55 17.78
C ALA A 283 -6.97 -1.86 17.11
N TYR A 284 -7.32 -2.04 15.83
CA TYR A 284 -6.87 -3.21 15.06
C TYR A 284 -5.37 -3.16 14.80
N LEU A 285 -4.80 -2.02 14.45
CA LEU A 285 -3.37 -1.83 14.24
C LEU A 285 -2.56 -2.15 15.49
N SER A 286 -3.00 -1.71 16.66
CA SER A 286 -2.33 -1.98 17.93
C SER A 286 -2.39 -3.47 18.31
N SER A 287 -3.55 -4.12 18.13
CA SER A 287 -3.71 -5.55 18.35
C SER A 287 -2.84 -6.38 17.39
N TRP A 288 -2.78 -5.96 16.11
CA TRP A 288 -2.00 -6.62 15.09
C TRP A 288 -0.49 -6.44 15.28
N ALA A 289 -0.04 -5.25 15.68
CA ALA A 289 1.36 -4.99 16.00
C ALA A 289 1.87 -5.95 17.09
N LYS A 290 1.04 -6.19 18.12
CA LYS A 290 1.35 -7.17 19.17
C LYS A 290 1.45 -8.58 18.59
N HIS A 291 0.50 -8.98 17.73
CA HIS A 291 0.50 -10.29 17.09
C HIS A 291 1.71 -10.51 16.16
N ILE A 292 2.13 -9.48 15.42
CA ILE A 292 3.33 -9.58 14.58
C ILE A 292 4.60 -9.72 15.41
N LYS A 293 4.76 -8.96 16.50
CA LYS A 293 5.95 -9.06 17.36
C LYS A 293 6.19 -10.49 17.82
N ASP A 294 5.11 -11.23 18.07
CA ASP A 294 5.15 -12.61 18.57
C ASP A 294 5.32 -13.66 17.45
N SER A 295 5.38 -13.26 16.20
CA SER A 295 5.47 -14.20 15.08
C SER A 295 6.92 -14.61 14.77
N LYS A 296 7.08 -15.80 14.15
CA LYS A 296 8.40 -16.31 13.73
C LYS A 296 9.08 -15.48 12.62
N SER A 297 8.32 -14.67 11.87
CA SER A 297 8.81 -13.89 10.72
C SER A 297 8.04 -12.59 10.56
N PRO A 298 8.19 -11.64 11.50
CA PRO A 298 7.35 -10.43 11.56
C PRO A 298 7.38 -9.58 10.28
N SER A 299 8.57 -9.30 9.76
CA SER A 299 8.75 -8.48 8.56
C SER A 299 8.16 -9.12 7.31
N GLN A 300 8.29 -10.45 7.16
CA GLN A 300 7.70 -11.17 6.04
C GLN A 300 6.17 -11.16 6.09
N GLN A 301 5.59 -11.27 7.29
CA GLN A 301 4.14 -11.19 7.47
C GLN A 301 3.61 -9.79 7.11
N LEU A 302 4.29 -8.74 7.55
CA LEU A 302 3.94 -7.36 7.18
C LEU A 302 3.97 -7.16 5.66
N MET A 303 5.04 -7.59 5.01
CA MET A 303 5.17 -7.48 3.56
C MET A 303 4.10 -8.26 2.81
N LYS A 304 3.68 -9.40 3.35
CA LYS A 304 2.60 -10.21 2.78
C LYS A 304 1.24 -9.52 2.92
N VAL A 305 0.97 -8.90 4.07
CA VAL A 305 -0.24 -8.07 4.28
C VAL A 305 -0.27 -6.94 3.24
N PHE A 306 0.79 -6.16 3.12
CA PHE A 306 0.86 -5.05 2.17
C PHE A 306 0.68 -5.51 0.71
N SER A 307 1.34 -6.60 0.32
CA SER A 307 1.19 -7.14 -1.03
C SER A 307 -0.22 -7.63 -1.31
N ASN A 308 -0.87 -8.28 -0.34
CA ASN A 308 -2.25 -8.73 -0.48
C ASN A 308 -3.24 -7.56 -0.53
N ALA A 309 -3.02 -6.50 0.24
CA ALA A 309 -3.86 -5.32 0.24
C ALA A 309 -3.82 -4.59 -1.11
N VAL A 310 -2.63 -4.45 -1.71
CA VAL A 310 -2.50 -3.87 -3.05
C VAL A 310 -3.25 -4.70 -4.08
N LYS A 311 -3.04 -6.04 -4.09
CA LYS A 311 -3.76 -6.93 -5.00
C LYS A 311 -5.28 -6.88 -4.82
N ALA A 312 -5.74 -6.76 -3.57
CA ALA A 312 -7.16 -6.60 -3.28
C ALA A 312 -7.70 -5.29 -3.83
N ALA A 313 -6.99 -4.18 -3.62
CA ALA A 313 -7.37 -2.88 -4.15
C ALA A 313 -7.38 -2.88 -5.70
N ASP A 314 -6.35 -3.44 -6.33
CA ASP A 314 -6.26 -3.56 -7.79
C ASP A 314 -7.45 -4.34 -8.36
N LEU A 315 -7.82 -5.45 -7.72
CA LEU A 315 -8.95 -6.27 -8.16
C LEU A 315 -10.29 -5.55 -8.00
N VAL A 316 -10.53 -4.88 -6.87
CA VAL A 316 -11.79 -4.15 -6.62
C VAL A 316 -11.95 -2.99 -7.61
N ILE A 317 -10.87 -2.29 -7.93
CA ILE A 317 -10.91 -1.16 -8.84
C ILE A 317 -10.81 -1.60 -10.31
N GLY A 318 -10.37 -2.85 -10.58
CA GLY A 318 -10.18 -3.37 -11.94
C GLY A 318 -8.97 -2.77 -12.65
N GLU A 319 -7.95 -2.36 -11.90
CA GLU A 319 -6.63 -2.00 -12.40
C GLU A 319 -5.75 -3.27 -12.31
N GLN A 320 -5.44 -3.87 -13.47
CA GLN A 320 -4.48 -4.97 -13.58
C GLN A 320 -3.20 -4.51 -14.26
#